data_9570a2c6b9c659a8358b97e4a35ccd21
#
_entry.id   9570a2c6b9c659a8358b97e4a35ccd21
#
_cell.length_a   1.000
_cell.length_b   1.000
_cell.length_c   1.000
_cell.angle_alpha   90.00
_cell.angle_beta   90.00
_cell.angle_gamma   90.00
#
_symmetry.space_group_name_H-M   'P 1'
#
loop_
_entity.id
_entity.type
_entity.pdbx_description
1 polymer ?
#
loop_
_entity_poly.entity_id
_entity_poly.type
_entity_poly.pdbx_seq_one_letter_code
_entity_poly.pdbx_strand_id
1 'polypeptide(L)'
;EPAIYQEYPKPIRHLEITDNGSLNLGRTSLKFFKTPGHTPGVASTQFTVYDNGYPHTAFMFGGAGLNFSGVTAATQYLTSVSNLQILQGIEVNIPNHEGSGDVFERYEMLKDRQDGDPHPFVDPESFQAWLGQLRGMAEAKLAEEQAAAGN
;
A
#
# COMPACT_ATOMS: atom_id res chain seq x y z
N GLU A 1 -16.58 25.54 2.57
CA GLU A 1 -15.37 24.71 2.45
C GLU A 1 -15.01 24.07 3.78
N PRO A 2 -14.45 22.84 3.80
CA PRO A 2 -13.94 22.25 5.03
C PRO A 2 -12.91 23.16 5.70
N ALA A 3 -12.91 23.24 7.04
CA ALA A 3 -12.04 24.14 7.81
C ALA A 3 -10.54 23.97 7.49
N ILE A 4 -10.12 22.77 7.10
CA ILE A 4 -8.74 22.48 6.70
C ILE A 4 -8.28 23.35 5.50
N TYR A 5 -9.16 23.75 4.60
CA TYR A 5 -8.80 24.58 3.45
C TYR A 5 -8.71 26.06 3.77
N GLN A 6 -9.06 26.48 4.99
CA GLN A 6 -8.81 27.84 5.47
C GLN A 6 -7.34 28.02 5.88
N GLU A 7 -6.71 26.97 6.41
CA GLU A 7 -5.30 26.97 6.79
C GLU A 7 -4.39 26.47 5.67
N TYR A 8 -4.85 25.45 4.93
CA TYR A 8 -4.11 24.84 3.82
C TYR A 8 -4.90 24.99 2.52
N PRO A 9 -4.42 25.80 1.56
CA PRO A 9 -5.13 26.02 0.32
C PRO A 9 -5.31 24.70 -0.44
N LYS A 10 -6.50 24.56 -1.05
CA LYS A 10 -6.82 23.38 -1.84
C LYS A 10 -5.81 23.21 -2.98
N PRO A 11 -5.19 22.02 -3.17
CA PRO A 11 -4.22 21.82 -4.22
C PRO A 11 -4.85 22.00 -5.60
N ILE A 12 -4.09 22.58 -6.53
CA ILE A 12 -4.48 22.67 -7.94
C ILE A 12 -4.33 21.28 -8.54
N ARG A 13 -5.42 20.76 -9.10
CA ARG A 13 -5.43 19.46 -9.78
C ARG A 13 -4.83 19.60 -11.18
N HIS A 14 -3.67 19.00 -11.40
CA HIS A 14 -3.03 18.97 -12.73
C HIS A 14 -3.26 17.62 -13.42
N LEU A 15 -3.30 16.53 -12.68
CA LEU A 15 -3.51 15.18 -13.17
C LEU A 15 -4.50 14.45 -12.28
N GLU A 16 -5.27 13.54 -12.88
CA GLU A 16 -6.15 12.62 -12.15
C GLU A 16 -5.62 11.19 -12.27
N ILE A 17 -5.51 10.53 -11.14
CA ILE A 17 -5.21 9.10 -11.12
C ILE A 17 -6.49 8.35 -11.46
N THR A 18 -6.42 7.54 -12.51
CA THR A 18 -7.46 6.55 -12.82
C THR A 18 -7.03 5.17 -12.31
N ASP A 19 -7.99 4.31 -12.01
CA ASP A 19 -7.70 2.94 -11.66
C ASP A 19 -6.98 2.23 -12.82
N ASN A 20 -5.90 1.52 -12.51
CA ASN A 20 -4.96 0.96 -13.49
C ASN A 20 -4.31 1.99 -14.43
N GLY A 21 -4.41 3.28 -14.12
CA GLY A 21 -3.69 4.33 -14.82
C GLY A 21 -2.19 4.28 -14.57
N SER A 22 -1.43 4.94 -15.42
CA SER A 22 0.02 5.04 -15.26
C SER A 22 0.53 6.46 -15.43
N LEU A 23 1.67 6.76 -14.82
CA LEU A 23 2.41 7.99 -14.98
C LEU A 23 3.87 7.67 -15.26
N ASN A 24 4.42 8.25 -16.31
CA ASN A 24 5.84 8.14 -16.62
C ASN A 24 6.56 9.42 -16.19
N LEU A 25 7.62 9.26 -15.42
CA LEU A 25 8.52 10.33 -15.02
C LEU A 25 9.95 9.96 -15.42
N GLY A 26 10.40 10.48 -16.53
CA GLY A 26 11.67 10.08 -17.14
C GLY A 26 11.65 8.59 -17.51
N ARG A 27 12.54 7.80 -16.89
CA ARG A 27 12.66 6.34 -17.11
C ARG A 27 11.82 5.51 -16.14
N THR A 28 11.16 6.15 -15.16
CA THR A 28 10.34 5.48 -14.18
C THR A 28 8.87 5.50 -14.60
N SER A 29 8.23 4.33 -14.58
CA SER A 29 6.80 4.18 -14.78
C SER A 29 6.14 3.79 -13.46
N LEU A 30 5.09 4.52 -13.09
CA LEU A 30 4.24 4.22 -11.94
C LEU A 30 2.90 3.72 -12.45
N LYS A 31 2.45 2.56 -11.98
CA LYS A 31 1.08 2.08 -12.21
C LYS A 31 0.27 2.29 -10.94
N PHE A 32 -0.91 2.87 -11.07
CA PHE A 32 -1.78 3.20 -9.94
C PHE A 32 -2.95 2.24 -9.80
N PHE A 33 -3.35 2.02 -8.56
CA PHE A 33 -4.52 1.24 -8.17
C PHE A 33 -5.33 2.06 -7.18
N LYS A 34 -6.62 2.21 -7.41
CA LYS A 34 -7.52 2.80 -6.40
C LYS A 34 -7.75 1.78 -5.30
N THR A 35 -7.38 2.14 -4.09
CA THR A 35 -7.50 1.28 -2.91
C THR A 35 -8.20 2.03 -1.76
N PRO A 36 -9.49 2.43 -1.95
CA PRO A 36 -10.23 3.14 -0.93
C PRO A 36 -10.45 2.29 0.32
N GLY A 37 -10.71 2.97 1.44
CA GLY A 37 -11.01 2.36 2.73
C GLY A 37 -10.43 3.16 3.86
N HIS A 38 -9.09 3.25 3.96
CA HIS A 38 -8.44 4.14 4.93
C HIS A 38 -8.91 5.60 4.75
N THR A 39 -8.94 6.07 3.51
CA THR A 39 -9.72 7.23 3.07
C THR A 39 -10.31 6.94 1.67
N PRO A 40 -11.34 7.69 1.22
CA PRO A 40 -11.93 7.49 -0.10
C PRO A 40 -10.95 7.73 -1.27
N GLY A 41 -9.90 8.53 -1.05
CA GLY A 41 -8.94 8.95 -2.08
C GLY A 41 -7.64 8.15 -2.09
N VAL A 42 -7.53 7.04 -1.36
CA VAL A 42 -6.28 6.25 -1.33
C VAL A 42 -5.97 5.67 -2.69
N ALA A 43 -4.71 5.82 -3.08
CA ALA A 43 -4.10 5.16 -4.22
C ALA A 43 -2.87 4.37 -3.78
N SER A 44 -2.70 3.19 -4.37
CA SER A 44 -1.52 2.35 -4.24
C SER A 44 -0.73 2.38 -5.54
N THR A 45 0.54 2.02 -5.49
CA THR A 45 1.45 2.21 -6.63
C THR A 45 2.36 0.99 -6.82
N GLN A 46 2.44 0.53 -8.07
CA GLN A 46 3.42 -0.46 -8.51
C GLN A 46 4.48 0.23 -9.36
N PHE A 47 5.75 -0.11 -9.15
CA PHE A 47 6.87 0.44 -9.91
C PHE A 47 8.08 -0.49 -9.87
N THR A 48 9.11 -0.19 -10.69
CA THR A 48 10.34 -0.98 -10.71
C THR A 48 11.39 -0.34 -9.80
N VAL A 49 12.04 -1.16 -9.00
CA VAL A 49 13.26 -0.85 -8.23
C VAL A 49 14.41 -1.71 -8.73
N TYR A 50 15.64 -1.40 -8.36
CA TYR A 50 16.82 -2.10 -8.86
C TYR A 50 17.76 -2.47 -7.72
N ASP A 51 18.26 -3.71 -7.75
CA ASP A 51 19.39 -4.16 -6.96
C ASP A 51 20.55 -4.49 -7.90
N ASN A 52 21.67 -3.78 -7.79
CA ASN A 52 22.85 -3.96 -8.65
C ASN A 52 22.52 -4.02 -10.17
N GLY A 53 21.52 -3.24 -10.61
CA GLY A 53 21.06 -3.19 -11.99
C GLY A 53 20.00 -4.23 -12.37
N TYR A 54 19.69 -5.18 -11.52
CA TYR A 54 18.61 -6.15 -11.71
C TYR A 54 17.26 -5.54 -11.30
N PRO A 55 16.25 -5.56 -12.19
CA PRO A 55 14.94 -4.98 -11.90
C PRO A 55 14.11 -5.90 -11.03
N HIS A 56 13.38 -5.30 -10.08
CA HIS A 56 12.37 -5.96 -9.23
C HIS A 56 11.09 -5.16 -9.23
N THR A 57 9.96 -5.85 -9.19
CA THR A 57 8.64 -5.20 -9.10
C THR A 57 8.32 -4.89 -7.66
N ALA A 58 8.22 -3.60 -7.36
CA ALA A 58 7.83 -3.10 -6.04
C ALA A 58 6.37 -2.66 -6.02
N PHE A 59 5.74 -2.79 -4.85
CA PHE A 59 4.40 -2.31 -4.59
C PHE A 59 4.34 -1.53 -3.28
N MET A 60 3.70 -0.35 -3.31
CA MET A 60 3.39 0.45 -2.15
C MET A 60 1.87 0.55 -1.97
N PHE A 61 1.35 -0.01 -0.87
CA PHE A 61 -0.05 0.14 -0.49
C PHE A 61 -0.25 1.47 0.24
N GLY A 62 -1.08 2.34 -0.32
CA GLY A 62 -1.19 3.73 0.10
C GLY A 62 -1.88 3.96 1.45
N GLY A 63 -2.64 3.01 1.96
CA GLY A 63 -3.44 3.20 3.17
C GLY A 63 -3.51 1.96 4.06
N ALA A 64 -2.38 1.50 4.58
CA ALA A 64 -2.29 0.28 5.39
C ALA A 64 -2.95 0.38 6.78
N GLY A 65 -3.10 1.59 7.33
CA GLY A 65 -3.69 1.78 8.65
C GLY A 65 -5.21 1.54 8.70
N LEU A 66 -5.71 0.93 9.78
CA LEU A 66 -7.13 0.67 10.02
C LEU A 66 -7.77 1.68 11.01
N ASN A 67 -7.19 2.88 11.13
CA ASN A 67 -7.66 3.96 12.00
C ASN A 67 -8.79 4.79 11.37
N PHE A 68 -9.78 4.12 10.81
CA PHE A 68 -11.01 4.67 10.27
C PHE A 68 -12.22 4.04 10.97
N SER A 69 -13.41 4.59 10.74
CA SER A 69 -14.67 4.06 11.26
C SER A 69 -15.76 4.01 10.20
N GLY A 70 -16.77 3.18 10.46
CA GLY A 70 -17.96 3.00 9.64
C GLY A 70 -17.87 1.80 8.67
N VAL A 71 -18.99 1.10 8.56
CA VAL A 71 -19.15 -0.12 7.74
C VAL A 71 -18.71 0.09 6.28
N THR A 72 -19.03 1.26 5.71
CA THR A 72 -18.66 1.58 4.31
C THR A 72 -17.15 1.59 4.13
N ALA A 73 -16.41 2.28 5.00
CA ALA A 73 -14.95 2.35 4.91
C ALA A 73 -14.31 0.97 5.13
N ALA A 74 -14.79 0.21 6.11
CA ALA A 74 -14.31 -1.14 6.38
C ALA A 74 -14.56 -2.10 5.20
N THR A 75 -15.74 -2.03 4.58
CA THR A 75 -16.05 -2.81 3.37
C THR A 75 -15.16 -2.43 2.19
N GLN A 76 -14.93 -1.13 1.96
CA GLN A 76 -14.05 -0.65 0.90
C GLN A 76 -12.61 -1.11 1.12
N TYR A 77 -12.12 -1.03 2.36
CA TYR A 77 -10.78 -1.48 2.71
C TYR A 77 -10.60 -2.98 2.45
N LEU A 78 -11.52 -3.81 2.94
CA LEU A 78 -11.48 -5.26 2.71
C LEU A 78 -11.52 -5.61 1.22
N THR A 79 -12.37 -4.90 0.45
CA THR A 79 -12.44 -5.06 -1.01
C THR A 79 -11.12 -4.69 -1.68
N SER A 80 -10.50 -3.57 -1.26
CA SER A 80 -9.21 -3.12 -1.80
C SER A 80 -8.11 -4.14 -1.55
N VAL A 81 -7.98 -4.64 -0.31
CA VAL A 81 -6.99 -5.69 0.02
C VAL A 81 -7.25 -6.96 -0.79
N SER A 82 -8.51 -7.41 -0.89
CA SER A 82 -8.87 -8.61 -1.64
C SER A 82 -8.53 -8.49 -3.14
N ASN A 83 -8.75 -7.31 -3.73
CA ASN A 83 -8.40 -7.04 -5.12
C ASN A 83 -6.88 -7.07 -5.35
N LEU A 84 -6.09 -6.63 -4.38
CA LEU A 84 -4.62 -6.66 -4.49
C LEU A 84 -4.05 -8.08 -4.38
N GLN A 85 -4.75 -9.02 -3.73
CA GLN A 85 -4.31 -10.41 -3.61
C GLN A 85 -4.21 -11.14 -4.97
N ILE A 86 -4.87 -10.63 -6.02
CA ILE A 86 -4.75 -11.20 -7.37
C ILE A 86 -3.45 -10.80 -8.10
N LEU A 87 -2.75 -9.78 -7.59
CA LEU A 87 -1.49 -9.33 -8.20
C LEU A 87 -0.41 -10.37 -7.97
N GLN A 88 0.29 -10.71 -9.06
CA GLN A 88 1.41 -11.64 -9.06
C GLN A 88 2.71 -10.93 -9.42
N GLY A 89 3.84 -11.52 -9.01
CA GLY A 89 5.16 -11.04 -9.38
C GLY A 89 5.59 -9.75 -8.66
N ILE A 90 4.95 -9.43 -7.53
CA ILE A 90 5.46 -8.39 -6.62
C ILE A 90 6.58 -9.00 -5.79
N GLU A 91 7.78 -8.45 -5.90
CA GLU A 91 8.98 -8.96 -5.25
C GLU A 91 9.41 -8.09 -4.07
N VAL A 92 8.98 -6.81 -4.04
CA VAL A 92 9.35 -5.86 -2.99
C VAL A 92 8.09 -5.22 -2.43
N ASN A 93 7.77 -5.54 -1.18
CA ASN A 93 6.70 -4.88 -0.42
C ASN A 93 7.26 -3.61 0.23
N ILE A 94 6.73 -2.45 -0.17
CA ILE A 94 7.10 -1.15 0.43
C ILE A 94 5.90 -0.64 1.22
N PRO A 95 5.84 -0.88 2.53
CA PRO A 95 4.78 -0.31 3.36
C PRO A 95 4.98 1.21 3.48
N ASN A 96 3.89 1.95 3.57
CA ASN A 96 3.93 3.40 3.80
C ASN A 96 4.05 3.76 5.29
N HIS A 97 4.33 2.79 6.14
CA HIS A 97 4.54 2.92 7.59
C HIS A 97 5.71 2.04 8.00
N GLU A 98 6.68 2.60 8.71
CA GLU A 98 7.89 1.89 9.16
C GLU A 98 7.61 0.72 10.11
N GLY A 99 6.51 0.76 10.85
CA GLY A 99 6.06 -0.32 11.73
C GLY A 99 5.39 -1.51 11.03
N SER A 100 5.43 -1.55 9.69
CA SER A 100 4.83 -2.62 8.89
C SER A 100 5.88 -3.27 7.98
N GLY A 101 5.74 -4.58 7.71
CA GLY A 101 6.55 -5.27 6.71
C GLY A 101 8.02 -5.46 7.09
N ASP A 102 8.34 -5.49 8.38
CA ASP A 102 9.67 -5.80 8.93
C ASP A 102 10.78 -4.86 8.40
N VAL A 103 10.43 -3.58 8.18
CA VAL A 103 11.34 -2.61 7.52
C VAL A 103 12.64 -2.43 8.29
N PHE A 104 12.58 -2.35 9.63
CA PHE A 104 13.77 -2.15 10.45
C PHE A 104 14.65 -3.39 10.49
N GLU A 105 14.08 -4.58 10.60
CA GLU A 105 14.79 -5.85 10.57
C GLU A 105 15.49 -6.05 9.22
N ARG A 106 14.79 -5.80 8.12
CA ARG A 106 15.35 -5.86 6.76
C ARG A 106 16.45 -4.82 6.56
N TYR A 107 16.32 -3.64 7.15
CA TYR A 107 17.36 -2.61 7.10
C TYR A 107 18.60 -3.01 7.89
N GLU A 108 18.47 -3.63 9.05
CA GLU A 108 19.63 -4.17 9.80
C GLU A 108 20.34 -5.25 8.99
N MET A 109 19.60 -6.19 8.39
CA MET A 109 20.18 -7.22 7.51
C MET A 109 20.92 -6.61 6.31
N LEU A 110 20.44 -5.48 5.79
CA LEU A 110 21.08 -4.79 4.66
C LEU A 110 22.47 -4.24 5.01
N LYS A 111 22.68 -3.83 6.27
CA LYS A 111 23.99 -3.31 6.73
C LYS A 111 25.09 -4.35 6.68
N ASP A 112 24.73 -5.63 6.93
CA ASP A 112 25.68 -6.75 6.98
C ASP A 112 25.80 -7.49 5.65
N ARG A 113 25.02 -7.07 4.62
CA ARG A 113 24.97 -7.70 3.30
C ARG A 113 26.33 -7.61 2.59
N GLN A 114 26.80 -8.75 2.06
CA GLN A 114 27.99 -8.85 1.25
C GLN A 114 27.64 -8.95 -0.24
N ASP A 115 28.65 -8.77 -1.09
CA ASP A 115 28.47 -8.95 -2.54
C ASP A 115 28.04 -10.38 -2.86
N GLY A 116 26.92 -10.50 -3.59
CA GLY A 116 26.31 -11.78 -3.95
C GLY A 116 25.22 -12.28 -3.00
N ASP A 117 25.06 -11.67 -1.84
CA ASP A 117 23.97 -12.01 -0.94
C ASP A 117 22.61 -11.53 -1.49
N PRO A 118 21.51 -12.26 -1.22
CA PRO A 118 20.16 -11.80 -1.54
C PRO A 118 19.87 -10.43 -0.91
N HIS A 119 19.11 -9.59 -1.61
CA HIS A 119 18.71 -8.31 -1.06
C HIS A 119 17.58 -8.51 -0.04
N PRO A 120 17.69 -8.06 1.23
CA PRO A 120 16.72 -8.35 2.28
C PRO A 120 15.29 -7.85 2.00
N PHE A 121 15.14 -6.84 1.16
CA PHE A 121 13.83 -6.33 0.74
C PHE A 121 13.27 -7.03 -0.50
N VAL A 122 14.03 -7.89 -1.19
CA VAL A 122 13.54 -8.70 -2.32
C VAL A 122 13.04 -10.03 -1.78
N ASP A 123 11.73 -10.13 -1.62
CA ASP A 123 11.05 -11.28 -1.03
C ASP A 123 9.68 -11.46 -1.71
N PRO A 124 9.59 -12.33 -2.72
CA PRO A 124 8.38 -12.54 -3.49
C PRO A 124 7.17 -13.02 -2.69
N GLU A 125 7.38 -13.60 -1.50
CA GLU A 125 6.31 -14.10 -0.66
C GLU A 125 5.77 -13.05 0.32
N SER A 126 6.61 -12.06 0.68
CA SER A 126 6.29 -11.07 1.73
C SER A 126 5.05 -10.24 1.43
N PHE A 127 4.84 -9.85 0.17
CA PHE A 127 3.68 -9.04 -0.22
C PHE A 127 2.36 -9.79 -0.01
N GLN A 128 2.27 -11.04 -0.45
CA GLN A 128 1.05 -11.85 -0.30
C GLN A 128 0.80 -12.24 1.16
N ALA A 129 1.85 -12.56 1.91
CA ALA A 129 1.75 -12.85 3.34
C ALA A 129 1.24 -11.63 4.12
N TRP A 130 1.77 -10.45 3.82
CA TRP A 130 1.35 -9.20 4.43
C TRP A 130 -0.09 -8.82 4.06
N LEU A 131 -0.51 -8.97 2.80
CA LEU A 131 -1.91 -8.78 2.40
C LEU A 131 -2.86 -9.74 3.11
N GLY A 132 -2.42 -10.99 3.36
CA GLY A 132 -3.18 -11.96 4.14
C GLY A 132 -3.42 -11.49 5.58
N GLN A 133 -2.41 -10.92 6.23
CA GLN A 133 -2.53 -10.31 7.55
C GLN A 133 -3.49 -9.10 7.54
N LEU A 134 -3.32 -8.19 6.58
CA LEU A 134 -4.20 -7.02 6.43
C LEU A 134 -5.64 -7.43 6.20
N ARG A 135 -5.88 -8.48 5.41
CA ARG A 135 -7.20 -9.01 5.18
C ARG A 135 -7.87 -9.49 6.46
N GLY A 136 -7.16 -10.31 7.26
CA GLY A 136 -7.68 -10.78 8.55
C GLY A 136 -8.03 -9.63 9.50
N MET A 137 -7.17 -8.60 9.56
CA MET A 137 -7.44 -7.39 10.34
C MET A 137 -8.64 -6.61 9.81
N ALA A 138 -8.80 -6.51 8.49
CA ALA A 138 -9.94 -5.82 7.86
C ALA A 138 -11.26 -6.56 8.07
N GLU A 139 -11.26 -7.88 8.03
CA GLU A 139 -12.43 -8.71 8.35
C GLU A 139 -12.87 -8.50 9.80
N ALA A 140 -11.94 -8.49 10.74
CA ALA A 140 -12.21 -8.20 12.14
C ALA A 140 -12.77 -6.78 12.34
N LYS A 141 -12.17 -5.78 11.69
CA LYS A 141 -12.62 -4.38 11.72
C LYS A 141 -14.02 -4.23 11.14
N LEU A 142 -14.33 -4.90 10.03
CA LEU A 142 -15.67 -4.88 9.45
C LEU A 142 -16.72 -5.46 10.41
N ALA A 143 -16.41 -6.57 11.07
CA ALA A 143 -17.31 -7.18 12.04
C ALA A 143 -17.57 -6.25 13.26
N GLU A 144 -16.53 -5.56 13.75
CA GLU A 144 -16.64 -4.54 14.80
C GLU A 144 -17.59 -3.41 14.40
N GLU A 145 -17.38 -2.82 13.21
CA GLU A 145 -18.19 -1.70 12.71
C GLU A 145 -19.66 -2.11 12.44
N GLN A 146 -19.89 -3.34 11.98
CA GLN A 146 -21.25 -3.88 11.81
C GLN A 146 -21.96 -4.06 13.15
N ALA A 147 -21.27 -4.56 14.16
CA ALA A 147 -21.82 -4.69 15.51
C ALA A 147 -22.16 -3.33 16.13
N ALA A 148 -21.31 -2.33 15.93
CA ALA A 148 -21.54 -0.96 16.40
C ALA A 148 -22.72 -0.28 15.70
N ALA A 149 -22.94 -0.56 14.40
CA ALA A 149 -24.03 0.01 13.62
C ALA A 149 -25.40 -0.65 13.90
N GLY A 150 -25.42 -1.86 14.47
CA GLY A 150 -26.65 -2.60 14.81
C GLY A 150 -27.22 -2.29 16.22
N ASN A 151 -26.52 -1.48 17.00
CA ASN A 151 -26.92 -0.99 18.31
C ASN A 151 -27.45 0.45 18.24
#